data_5ffbb95c2d63293132a5d980bd8cde12
#
_entry.id   5ffbb95c2d63293132a5d980bd8cde12
#
_cell.length_a   1.000
_cell.length_b   1.000
_cell.length_c   1.000
_cell.angle_alpha   90.00
_cell.angle_beta   90.00
_cell.angle_gamma   90.00
#
_symmetry.space_group_name_H-M   'P 1'
#
loop_
_entity.id
_entity.type
_entity.pdbx_description
1 polymer ?
#
loop_
_entity_poly.entity_id
_entity_poly.type
_entity_poly.pdbx_seq_one_letter_code
_entity_poly.pdbx_strand_id
1 'polypeptide(L)'
;MHPRTVVYLEHDGKLLLVDESGNGPKDCIMGRNTNEVWLRFPTLEEVEYLGITWTAGRETDLRFGNETYTVLHGEPEIDWPEHWTWKDKVVSDNAVHPVAREAVYRSLHRLVSKVIIRNDKNEILMAKVERGFFKGYWGLPGGYMNH
;
A
#
# COMPACT_ATOMS: atom_id res chain seq x y z
N MET A 1 -6.79 -3.88 -23.62
CA MET A 1 -6.01 -4.52 -22.56
C MET A 1 -6.93 -4.76 -21.37
N HIS A 2 -7.02 -5.99 -20.92
CA HIS A 2 -7.86 -6.30 -19.77
C HIS A 2 -7.18 -5.79 -18.49
N PRO A 3 -7.93 -5.13 -17.59
CA PRO A 3 -7.36 -4.74 -16.30
C PRO A 3 -6.91 -5.99 -15.54
N ARG A 4 -5.79 -5.85 -14.86
CA ARG A 4 -5.29 -6.90 -13.96
C ARG A 4 -6.10 -6.84 -12.67
N THR A 5 -6.66 -7.97 -12.26
CA THR A 5 -7.44 -8.07 -11.03
C THR A 5 -6.55 -8.60 -9.90
N VAL A 6 -6.53 -7.87 -8.81
CA VAL A 6 -5.83 -8.24 -7.58
C VAL A 6 -6.78 -8.13 -6.40
N VAL A 7 -6.44 -8.81 -5.30
CA VAL A 7 -7.32 -8.90 -4.12
C VAL A 7 -6.65 -8.25 -2.92
N TYR A 8 -7.38 -7.35 -2.27
CA TYR A 8 -6.99 -6.69 -1.04
C TYR A 8 -7.84 -7.28 0.10
N LEU A 9 -7.24 -8.15 0.90
CA LEU A 9 -7.86 -8.71 2.10
C LEU A 9 -7.23 -8.09 3.34
N GLU A 10 -8.07 -7.54 4.20
CA GLU A 10 -7.62 -6.89 5.43
C GLU A 10 -8.40 -7.43 6.62
N HIS A 11 -7.68 -7.65 7.73
CA HIS A 11 -8.24 -8.00 9.02
C HIS A 11 -7.47 -7.27 10.13
N ASP A 12 -8.17 -6.44 10.90
CA ASP A 12 -7.61 -5.66 12.01
C ASP A 12 -6.32 -4.88 11.67
N GLY A 13 -6.29 -4.25 10.51
CA GLY A 13 -5.15 -3.43 10.07
C GLY A 13 -4.00 -4.20 9.47
N LYS A 14 -4.12 -5.52 9.36
CA LYS A 14 -3.19 -6.39 8.64
C LYS A 14 -3.76 -6.84 7.32
N LEU A 15 -2.92 -7.00 6.33
CA LEU A 15 -3.35 -7.42 5.00
C LEU A 15 -2.46 -8.51 4.42
N LEU A 16 -3.01 -9.22 3.44
CA LEU A 16 -2.33 -10.30 2.76
C LEU A 16 -1.51 -9.79 1.59
N LEU A 17 -0.20 -10.04 1.63
CA LEU A 17 0.70 -9.89 0.49
C LEU A 17 1.33 -11.23 0.15
N VAL A 18 1.67 -11.39 -1.11
CA VAL A 18 2.39 -12.54 -1.65
C VAL A 18 3.67 -12.07 -2.37
N ASP A 19 4.59 -13.02 -2.62
CA ASP A 19 5.76 -12.76 -3.44
C ASP A 19 5.44 -12.85 -4.95
N GLU A 20 6.45 -12.71 -5.78
CA GLU A 20 6.30 -12.77 -7.24
C GLU A 20 5.75 -14.10 -7.74
N SER A 21 6.01 -15.18 -7.02
CA SER A 21 5.52 -16.52 -7.35
C SER A 21 4.11 -16.80 -6.81
N GLY A 22 3.53 -15.87 -6.08
CA GLY A 22 2.21 -16.04 -5.46
C GLY A 22 2.24 -16.76 -4.13
N ASN A 23 3.41 -16.97 -3.56
CA ASN A 23 3.56 -17.59 -2.25
C ASN A 23 3.39 -16.55 -1.13
N GLY A 24 2.74 -16.95 -0.08
CA GLY A 24 2.51 -16.09 1.08
C GLY A 24 1.79 -16.80 2.22
N PRO A 25 1.44 -16.06 3.25
CA PRO A 25 1.59 -14.60 3.40
C PRO A 25 3.04 -14.14 3.56
N LYS A 26 3.33 -12.93 3.13
CA LYS A 26 4.65 -12.30 3.28
C LYS A 26 4.53 -11.02 4.10
N ASP A 27 5.49 -10.81 5.00
CA ASP A 27 5.56 -9.58 5.80
C ASP A 27 6.46 -8.54 5.13
N CYS A 28 6.16 -7.27 5.39
CA CYS A 28 6.93 -6.13 4.93
C CYS A 28 8.01 -5.75 5.93
N ILE A 29 8.95 -4.94 5.46
CA ILE A 29 9.97 -4.30 6.32
C ILE A 29 9.75 -2.80 6.26
N MET A 30 9.36 -2.22 7.40
CA MET A 30 9.12 -0.78 7.52
C MET A 30 10.36 0.01 7.13
N GLY A 31 10.16 0.97 6.22
CA GLY A 31 11.23 1.87 5.80
C GLY A 31 12.25 1.27 4.83
N ARG A 32 12.03 0.06 4.32
CA ARG A 32 12.94 -0.54 3.34
C ARG A 32 13.00 0.31 2.09
N ASN A 33 14.21 0.65 1.67
CA ASN A 33 14.48 1.42 0.46
C ASN A 33 15.18 0.54 -0.57
N THR A 34 14.46 0.15 -1.62
CA THR A 34 14.97 -0.68 -2.70
C THR A 34 14.32 -0.27 -4.03
N ASN A 35 15.00 -0.55 -5.14
CA ASN A 35 14.43 -0.35 -6.48
C ASN A 35 13.73 -1.62 -7.00
N GLU A 36 13.91 -2.74 -6.31
CA GLU A 36 13.29 -4.00 -6.69
C GLU A 36 11.93 -4.16 -6.00
N VAL A 37 10.95 -4.66 -6.76
CA VAL A 37 9.59 -4.95 -6.27
C VAL A 37 9.38 -6.44 -6.34
N TRP A 38 9.14 -7.07 -5.18
CA TRP A 38 8.88 -8.51 -5.10
C TRP A 38 7.71 -8.88 -4.19
N LEU A 39 7.01 -7.90 -3.62
CA LEU A 39 5.79 -8.11 -2.84
C LEU A 39 4.62 -7.42 -3.53
N ARG A 40 3.46 -8.08 -3.55
CA ARG A 40 2.27 -7.59 -4.21
C ARG A 40 0.98 -8.16 -3.61
N PHE A 41 -0.15 -7.60 -4.01
CA PHE A 41 -1.44 -8.24 -3.74
C PHE A 41 -1.53 -9.57 -4.48
N PRO A 42 -2.19 -10.58 -3.88
CA PRO A 42 -2.48 -11.83 -4.58
C PRO A 42 -3.54 -11.63 -5.66
N THR A 43 -3.54 -12.55 -6.64
CA THR A 43 -4.64 -12.72 -7.59
C THR A 43 -5.76 -13.54 -6.96
N LEU A 44 -6.92 -13.60 -7.60
CA LEU A 44 -8.05 -14.45 -7.17
C LEU A 44 -7.63 -15.93 -7.04
N GLU A 45 -6.89 -16.42 -8.01
CA GLU A 45 -6.41 -17.81 -8.03
C GLU A 45 -5.42 -18.09 -6.88
N GLU A 46 -4.57 -17.12 -6.58
CA GLU A 46 -3.61 -17.26 -5.50
C GLU A 46 -4.28 -17.26 -4.13
N VAL A 47 -5.30 -16.44 -3.93
CA VAL A 47 -6.10 -16.47 -2.69
C VAL A 47 -6.78 -17.82 -2.51
N GLU A 48 -7.34 -18.38 -3.57
CA GLU A 48 -7.95 -19.70 -3.56
C GLU A 48 -6.91 -20.80 -3.25
N TYR A 49 -5.73 -20.71 -3.88
CA TYR A 49 -4.63 -21.65 -3.64
C TYR A 49 -4.17 -21.61 -2.18
N LEU A 50 -4.15 -20.44 -1.55
CA LEU A 50 -3.81 -20.28 -0.14
C LEU A 50 -4.92 -20.78 0.81
N GLY A 51 -6.06 -21.19 0.27
CA GLY A 51 -7.17 -21.75 1.05
C GLY A 51 -7.93 -20.71 1.87
N ILE A 52 -7.89 -19.45 1.47
CA ILE A 52 -8.58 -18.37 2.20
C ILE A 52 -9.97 -18.14 1.61
N THR A 53 -10.98 -18.32 2.45
CA THR A 53 -12.36 -17.94 2.14
C THR A 53 -12.58 -16.49 2.51
N TRP A 54 -13.27 -15.74 1.65
CA TRP A 54 -13.48 -14.32 1.86
C TRP A 54 -14.77 -13.84 1.19
N THR A 55 -15.28 -12.71 1.67
CA THR A 55 -16.47 -12.05 1.12
C THR A 55 -16.05 -10.80 0.39
N ALA A 56 -16.44 -10.68 -0.88
CA ALA A 56 -16.15 -9.52 -1.70
C ALA A 56 -16.94 -8.30 -1.22
N GLY A 57 -16.26 -7.17 -1.16
CA GLY A 57 -16.85 -5.86 -0.89
C GLY A 57 -16.78 -4.98 -2.14
N ARG A 58 -16.13 -3.83 -2.02
CA ARG A 58 -16.01 -2.84 -3.11
C ARG A 58 -14.89 -3.18 -4.10
N GLU A 59 -15.00 -2.61 -5.27
CA GLU A 59 -13.93 -2.59 -6.27
C GLU A 59 -13.41 -1.17 -6.44
N THR A 60 -12.10 -1.05 -6.67
CA THR A 60 -11.50 0.22 -7.08
C THR A 60 -10.54 -0.03 -8.24
N ASP A 61 -10.53 0.90 -9.19
CA ASP A 61 -9.58 0.85 -10.28
C ASP A 61 -8.41 1.80 -9.99
N LEU A 62 -7.20 1.28 -10.13
CA LEU A 62 -5.97 2.02 -9.97
C LEU A 62 -5.16 1.96 -11.25
N ARG A 63 -4.72 3.13 -11.71
CA ARG A 63 -3.86 3.24 -12.87
C ARG A 63 -2.42 3.49 -12.43
N PHE A 64 -1.51 2.66 -12.91
CA PHE A 64 -0.09 2.84 -12.70
C PHE A 64 0.63 2.73 -14.05
N GLY A 65 1.19 3.85 -14.51
CA GLY A 65 1.77 3.92 -15.84
C GLY A 65 0.71 3.68 -16.92
N ASN A 66 0.95 2.71 -17.78
CA ASN A 66 0.01 2.31 -18.84
C ASN A 66 -0.88 1.12 -18.43
N GLU A 67 -0.75 0.64 -17.19
CA GLU A 67 -1.51 -0.49 -16.69
C GLU A 67 -2.66 -0.03 -15.80
N THR A 68 -3.81 -0.69 -15.94
CA THR A 68 -4.95 -0.51 -15.06
C THR A 68 -5.12 -1.77 -14.22
N TYR A 69 -5.31 -1.58 -12.92
CA TYR A 69 -5.55 -2.65 -11.96
C TYR A 69 -6.94 -2.49 -11.36
N THR A 70 -7.67 -3.58 -11.29
CA THR A 70 -8.89 -3.65 -10.51
C THR A 70 -8.54 -4.29 -9.17
N VAL A 71 -8.75 -3.55 -8.09
CA VAL A 71 -8.53 -4.02 -6.72
C VAL A 71 -9.86 -4.41 -6.11
N LEU A 72 -10.01 -5.70 -5.82
CA LEU A 72 -11.17 -6.23 -5.12
C LEU A 72 -10.89 -6.18 -3.62
N HIS A 73 -11.65 -5.37 -2.91
CA HIS A 73 -11.57 -5.30 -1.45
C HIS A 73 -12.48 -6.36 -0.85
N GLY A 74 -11.99 -7.13 0.10
CA GLY A 74 -12.77 -8.17 0.73
C GLY A 74 -12.42 -8.39 2.20
N GLU A 75 -13.32 -9.06 2.88
CA GLU A 75 -13.14 -9.47 4.27
C GLU A 75 -12.82 -10.96 4.31
N PRO A 76 -11.66 -11.35 4.86
CA PRO A 76 -11.31 -12.76 4.99
C PRO A 76 -12.07 -13.40 6.15
N GLU A 77 -12.45 -14.66 5.97
CA GLU A 77 -13.01 -15.51 7.03
C GLU A 77 -11.88 -16.25 7.75
N ILE A 78 -11.17 -15.53 8.61
CA ILE A 78 -10.04 -16.05 9.38
C ILE A 78 -10.17 -15.64 10.85
N ASP A 79 -9.65 -16.45 11.75
CA ASP A 79 -9.64 -16.13 13.19
C ASP A 79 -8.55 -15.11 13.51
N TRP A 80 -7.39 -15.25 12.90
CA TRP A 80 -6.24 -14.39 13.13
C TRP A 80 -5.34 -14.33 11.90
N PRO A 81 -4.86 -13.12 11.52
CA PRO A 81 -4.02 -12.94 10.33
C PRO A 81 -2.53 -13.23 10.63
N GLU A 82 -2.19 -14.48 10.92
CA GLU A 82 -0.79 -14.87 11.16
C GLU A 82 0.09 -14.57 9.94
N HIS A 83 1.23 -13.94 10.18
CA HIS A 83 2.22 -13.56 9.16
C HIS A 83 1.73 -12.57 8.10
N TRP A 84 0.53 -12.00 8.29
CA TRP A 84 0.06 -10.89 7.48
C TRP A 84 0.77 -9.61 7.92
N THR A 85 0.82 -8.65 7.03
CA THR A 85 1.60 -7.42 7.23
C THR A 85 0.73 -6.25 7.65
N TRP A 86 1.27 -5.39 8.52
CA TRP A 86 0.59 -4.17 8.93
C TRP A 86 0.56 -3.15 7.80
N LYS A 87 -0.55 -2.42 7.67
CA LYS A 87 -0.72 -1.32 6.69
C LYS A 87 0.44 -0.34 6.71
N ASP A 88 0.91 0.03 7.90
CA ASP A 88 2.00 0.99 8.08
C ASP A 88 3.32 0.53 7.45
N LYS A 89 3.59 -0.74 7.54
CA LYS A 89 4.77 -1.34 6.90
C LYS A 89 4.65 -1.30 5.38
N VAL A 90 3.46 -1.59 4.85
CA VAL A 90 3.21 -1.65 3.40
C VAL A 90 3.52 -0.32 2.73
N VAL A 91 3.00 0.78 3.26
CA VAL A 91 3.17 2.11 2.64
C VAL A 91 4.61 2.61 2.68
N SER A 92 5.42 2.09 3.59
CA SER A 92 6.82 2.51 3.77
C SER A 92 7.85 1.52 3.24
N ASP A 93 7.42 0.40 2.65
CA ASP A 93 8.31 -0.62 2.08
C ASP A 93 8.31 -0.53 0.55
N ASN A 94 9.44 -0.09 -0.03
CA ASN A 94 9.57 0.06 -1.48
C ASN A 94 9.61 -1.28 -2.23
N ALA A 95 9.76 -2.41 -1.54
CA ALA A 95 9.67 -3.74 -2.16
C ALA A 95 8.23 -4.12 -2.52
N VAL A 96 7.24 -3.38 -2.03
CA VAL A 96 5.83 -3.61 -2.32
C VAL A 96 5.44 -2.90 -3.62
N HIS A 97 4.68 -3.59 -4.46
CA HIS A 97 4.18 -3.03 -5.72
C HIS A 97 3.41 -1.72 -5.48
N PRO A 98 3.62 -0.68 -6.30
CA PRO A 98 2.99 0.63 -6.11
C PRO A 98 1.47 0.60 -6.00
N VAL A 99 0.79 -0.29 -6.73
CA VAL A 99 -0.67 -0.45 -6.65
C VAL A 99 -1.10 -0.86 -5.25
N ALA A 100 -0.38 -1.79 -4.63
CA ALA A 100 -0.68 -2.20 -3.26
C ALA A 100 -0.42 -1.07 -2.26
N ARG A 101 0.69 -0.35 -2.40
CA ARG A 101 0.99 0.79 -1.54
C ARG A 101 -0.05 1.89 -1.65
N GLU A 102 -0.49 2.22 -2.86
CA GLU A 102 -1.51 3.24 -3.08
C GLU A 102 -2.88 2.82 -2.53
N ALA A 103 -3.31 1.59 -2.78
CA ALA A 103 -4.56 1.08 -2.25
C ALA A 103 -4.60 1.12 -0.72
N VAL A 104 -3.50 0.73 -0.09
CA VAL A 104 -3.37 0.76 1.38
C VAL A 104 -3.35 2.20 1.88
N TYR A 105 -2.60 3.08 1.23
CA TYR A 105 -2.52 4.50 1.59
C TYR A 105 -3.90 5.16 1.59
N ARG A 106 -4.72 4.89 0.58
CA ARG A 106 -6.10 5.41 0.49
C ARG A 106 -7.02 4.89 1.60
N SER A 107 -6.65 3.78 2.22
CA SER A 107 -7.42 3.18 3.33
C SER A 107 -6.95 3.65 4.71
N LEU A 108 -5.87 4.42 4.79
CA LEU A 108 -5.35 4.95 6.04
C LEU A 108 -6.02 6.25 6.40
N HIS A 109 -6.51 6.34 7.63
CA HIS A 109 -7.07 7.55 8.21
C HIS A 109 -6.11 8.06 9.30
N ARG A 110 -5.17 8.90 8.92
CA ARG A 110 -4.19 9.47 9.84
C ARG A 110 -4.26 10.97 9.86
N LEU A 111 -4.12 11.53 11.05
CA LEU A 111 -3.90 12.96 11.19
C LEU A 111 -2.49 13.29 10.71
N VAL A 112 -2.41 14.25 9.80
CA VAL A 112 -1.15 14.76 9.25
C VAL A 112 -1.04 16.23 9.62
N SER A 113 0.10 16.61 10.16
CA SER A 113 0.44 18.01 10.39
C SER A 113 1.35 18.49 9.27
N LYS A 114 1.01 19.62 8.65
CA LYS A 114 1.85 20.27 7.64
C LYS A 114 2.18 21.69 8.10
N VAL A 115 3.39 22.12 7.82
CA VAL A 115 3.88 23.44 8.22
C VAL A 115 4.16 24.25 6.96
N ILE A 116 3.69 25.50 6.95
CA ILE A 116 4.03 26.46 5.91
C ILE A 116 5.10 27.39 6.48
N ILE A 117 6.31 27.30 5.94
CA ILE A 117 7.44 28.13 6.34
C ILE A 117 7.73 29.08 5.19
N ARG A 118 7.70 30.38 5.50
CA ARG A 118 7.99 31.45 4.52
C ARG A 118 9.24 32.20 4.91
N ASN A 119 10.00 32.63 3.92
CA ASN A 119 11.13 33.53 4.10
C ASN A 119 10.70 35.00 3.92
N ASP A 120 11.66 35.91 4.03
CA ASP A 120 11.42 37.35 3.89
C ASP A 120 10.91 37.76 2.50
N LYS A 121 11.15 36.93 1.48
CA LYS A 121 10.66 37.11 0.11
C LYS A 121 9.29 36.46 -0.13
N ASN A 122 8.64 35.96 0.92
CA ASN A 122 7.35 35.26 0.86
C ASN A 122 7.40 33.96 0.04
N GLU A 123 8.57 33.35 -0.09
CA GLU A 123 8.74 32.03 -0.71
C GLU A 123 8.44 30.94 0.32
N ILE A 124 7.89 29.81 -0.14
CA ILE A 124 7.50 28.69 0.71
C ILE A 124 8.56 27.60 0.64
N LEU A 125 8.97 27.09 1.82
CA LEU A 125 9.89 25.97 1.92
C LEU A 125 9.18 24.68 1.49
N MET A 126 9.76 23.97 0.54
CA MET A 126 9.32 22.66 0.06
C MET A 126 10.43 21.64 0.26
N ALA A 127 10.04 20.41 0.54
CA ALA A 127 10.99 19.29 0.67
C ALA A 127 10.70 18.23 -0.37
N LYS A 128 11.74 17.62 -0.91
CA LYS A 128 11.61 16.52 -1.86
C LYS A 128 11.29 15.24 -1.11
N VAL A 129 10.26 14.53 -1.55
CA VAL A 129 9.85 13.25 -0.97
C VAL A 129 10.84 12.17 -1.39
N GLU A 130 11.46 11.51 -0.40
CA GLU A 130 12.49 10.50 -0.63
C GLU A 130 11.98 9.08 -0.63
N ARG A 131 10.78 8.83 -0.07
CA ARG A 131 10.20 7.50 0.10
C ARG A 131 8.72 7.49 -0.27
N GLY A 132 8.24 6.30 -0.56
CA GLY A 132 6.83 6.04 -0.78
C GLY A 132 6.36 6.32 -2.20
N PHE A 133 5.07 6.35 -2.37
CA PHE A 133 4.42 6.49 -3.67
C PHE A 133 4.79 7.81 -4.38
N PHE A 134 4.91 8.90 -3.63
CA PHE A 134 5.23 10.21 -4.18
C PHE A 134 6.73 10.54 -4.19
N LYS A 135 7.59 9.52 -4.17
CA LYS A 135 9.03 9.72 -4.27
C LYS A 135 9.38 10.59 -5.48
N GLY A 136 10.19 11.62 -5.25
CA GLY A 136 10.61 12.57 -6.27
C GLY A 136 9.72 13.81 -6.42
N TYR A 137 8.55 13.83 -5.81
CA TYR A 137 7.69 15.01 -5.76
C TYR A 137 8.09 15.96 -4.62
N TRP A 138 7.66 17.21 -4.73
CA TRP A 138 7.88 18.22 -3.70
C TRP A 138 6.64 18.36 -2.82
N GLY A 139 6.83 18.49 -1.54
CA GLY A 139 5.76 18.64 -0.57
C GLY A 139 6.11 19.58 0.58
N LEU A 140 5.10 19.99 1.32
CA LEU A 140 5.30 20.78 2.54
C LEU A 140 5.92 19.91 3.64
N PRO A 141 6.81 20.47 4.48
CA PRO A 141 7.31 19.76 5.67
C PRO A 141 6.18 19.39 6.60
N GLY A 142 6.27 18.20 7.19
CA GLY A 142 5.27 17.74 8.13
C GLY A 142 5.43 16.28 8.49
N GLY A 143 4.49 15.75 9.26
CA GLY A 143 4.53 14.38 9.70
C GLY A 143 3.17 13.88 10.16
N TYR A 144 3.10 12.58 10.36
CA TYR A 144 1.93 11.92 10.91
C TYR A 144 1.93 12.03 12.44
N MET A 145 0.74 12.13 13.01
CA MET A 145 0.59 11.95 14.45
C MET A 145 0.78 10.48 14.79
N ASN A 146 1.66 10.22 15.76
CA ASN A 146 1.82 8.89 16.33
C ASN A 146 0.85 8.73 17.50
N HIS A 147 0.31 7.53 17.66
CA HIS A 147 -0.52 7.13 18.80
C HIS A 147 0.35 6.74 19.99
#